data_4af08ba85cb22823d06816b0eef28f26
#
_entry.id   4af08ba85cb22823d06816b0eef28f26
#
_cell.length_a   1.000
_cell.length_b   1.000
_cell.length_c   1.000
_cell.angle_alpha   90.00
_cell.angle_beta   90.00
_cell.angle_gamma   90.00
#
_symmetry.space_group_name_H-M   'P 1'
#
loop_
_entity.id
_entity.type
_entity.pdbx_description
1 polymer ?
#
loop_
_entity_poly.entity_id
_entity_poly.type
_entity_poly.pdbx_seq_one_letter_code
_entity_poly.pdbx_strand_id
1 'polypeptide(L)'
;MKKGFTLIELLIVVAIIAILAAIAVPNFLEAQTRSKVSRVKADLRSLATAIEAYAVDNNRVPREWNTGQYPGDPQVNGQPVSGILWWGISTPIAYITNPYIRDPFQDKNLTSPFDEVTFTYHDMKTRAVDWFPSSTFWPPAYGFYGAWRLGSVGPDRRYTHSCPSNSAQLLYDPTNGTVSPGNIWRSQKNSDVQPPAPLNGCL
;
A
#
# COMPACT_ATOMS: atom_id res chain seq x y z
N MET A 1 17.96 48.60 -35.11
CA MET A 1 18.97 48.23 -34.11
C MET A 1 18.33 47.23 -33.16
N LYS A 2 18.84 46.00 -33.05
CA LYS A 2 18.37 45.02 -32.05
C LYS A 2 18.95 45.42 -30.69
N LYS A 3 18.09 45.68 -29.70
CA LYS A 3 18.55 45.96 -28.34
C LYS A 3 19.11 44.63 -27.75
N GLY A 4 20.37 44.64 -27.34
CA GLY A 4 20.97 43.51 -26.63
C GLY A 4 20.43 43.43 -25.20
N PHE A 5 20.33 42.20 -24.67
CA PHE A 5 19.94 41.93 -23.28
C PHE A 5 21.09 42.26 -22.35
N THR A 6 20.85 42.98 -21.26
CA THR A 6 21.89 43.30 -20.28
C THR A 6 22.06 42.15 -19.29
N LEU A 7 23.27 42.00 -18.74
CA LEU A 7 23.58 40.95 -17.75
C LEU A 7 22.74 41.12 -16.47
N ILE A 8 22.46 42.37 -16.08
CA ILE A 8 21.64 42.67 -14.89
C ILE A 8 20.17 42.30 -15.10
N GLU A 9 19.58 42.48 -16.28
CA GLU A 9 18.22 42.05 -16.59
C GLU A 9 18.09 40.53 -16.49
N LEU A 10 19.08 39.80 -17.00
CA LEU A 10 19.09 38.34 -16.87
C LEU A 10 19.19 37.88 -15.40
N LEU A 11 20.08 38.55 -14.65
CA LEU A 11 20.33 38.19 -13.24
C LEU A 11 19.09 38.42 -12.36
N ILE A 12 18.36 39.52 -12.57
CA ILE A 12 17.13 39.79 -11.85
C ILE A 12 16.06 38.75 -12.18
N VAL A 13 15.88 38.39 -13.43
CA VAL A 13 14.89 37.37 -13.84
C VAL A 13 15.21 36.02 -13.22
N VAL A 14 16.45 35.56 -13.25
CA VAL A 14 16.86 34.30 -12.64
C VAL A 14 16.66 34.32 -11.14
N ALA A 15 16.96 35.46 -10.46
CA ALA A 15 16.73 35.60 -9.02
C ALA A 15 15.22 35.46 -8.66
N ILE A 16 14.34 36.10 -9.43
CA ILE A 16 12.89 36.01 -9.22
C ILE A 16 12.41 34.57 -9.45
N ILE A 17 12.83 33.92 -10.53
CA ILE A 17 12.48 32.53 -10.80
C ILE A 17 12.94 31.59 -9.65
N ALA A 18 14.16 31.79 -9.16
CA ALA A 18 14.71 31.02 -8.06
C ALA A 18 13.85 31.13 -6.75
N ILE A 19 13.44 32.36 -6.42
CA ILE A 19 12.59 32.62 -5.27
C ILE A 19 11.20 31.95 -5.45
N LEU A 20 10.58 32.11 -6.61
CA LEU A 20 9.29 31.49 -6.90
C LEU A 20 9.38 29.96 -6.88
N ALA A 21 10.43 29.39 -7.47
CA ALA A 21 10.66 27.94 -7.47
C ALA A 21 10.88 27.41 -6.04
N ALA A 22 11.61 28.11 -5.18
CA ALA A 22 11.85 27.71 -3.79
C ALA A 22 10.55 27.55 -2.99
N ILE A 23 9.51 28.33 -3.29
CA ILE A 23 8.20 28.22 -2.65
C ILE A 23 7.29 27.20 -3.37
N ALA A 24 7.30 27.18 -4.69
CA ALA A 24 6.38 26.39 -5.47
C ALA A 24 6.70 24.87 -5.46
N VAL A 25 8.00 24.52 -5.51
CA VAL A 25 8.42 23.11 -5.61
C VAL A 25 8.01 22.27 -4.39
N PRO A 26 8.27 22.68 -3.13
CA PRO A 26 7.84 21.89 -1.97
C PRO A 26 6.32 21.74 -1.89
N ASN A 27 5.57 22.83 -2.14
CA ASN A 27 4.10 22.77 -2.15
C ASN A 27 3.55 21.84 -3.23
N PHE A 28 4.18 21.81 -4.40
CA PHE A 28 3.79 20.92 -5.49
C PHE A 28 4.05 19.44 -5.16
N LEU A 29 5.21 19.13 -4.55
CA LEU A 29 5.52 17.76 -4.13
C LEU A 29 4.56 17.26 -3.06
N GLU A 30 4.18 18.11 -2.11
CA GLU A 30 3.17 17.78 -1.12
C GLU A 30 1.81 17.52 -1.75
N ALA A 31 1.35 18.38 -2.66
CA ALA A 31 0.10 18.20 -3.37
C ALA A 31 0.08 16.91 -4.20
N GLN A 32 1.18 16.56 -4.86
CA GLN A 32 1.32 15.27 -5.56
C GLN A 32 1.19 14.07 -4.62
N THR A 33 1.83 14.13 -3.46
CA THR A 33 1.76 13.04 -2.47
C THR A 33 0.35 12.89 -1.93
N ARG A 34 -0.33 13.98 -1.58
CA ARG A 34 -1.72 13.96 -1.14
C ARG A 34 -2.67 13.40 -2.21
N SER A 35 -2.43 13.74 -3.47
CA SER A 35 -3.19 13.18 -4.61
C SER A 35 -3.00 11.67 -4.72
N LYS A 36 -1.76 11.16 -4.61
CA LYS A 36 -1.47 9.72 -4.60
C LYS A 36 -2.15 9.01 -3.43
N VAL A 37 -2.10 9.57 -2.22
CA VAL A 37 -2.78 9.01 -1.03
C VAL A 37 -4.28 8.91 -1.26
N SER A 38 -4.91 9.96 -1.81
CA SER A 38 -6.34 9.96 -2.13
C SER A 38 -6.71 8.86 -3.14
N ARG A 39 -5.88 8.67 -4.17
CA ARG A 39 -6.02 7.59 -5.13
C ARG A 39 -5.90 6.22 -4.46
N VAL A 40 -4.87 6.00 -3.64
CA VAL A 40 -4.70 4.75 -2.88
C VAL A 40 -5.94 4.44 -2.06
N LYS A 41 -6.45 5.42 -1.30
CA LYS A 41 -7.67 5.22 -0.49
C LYS A 41 -8.90 4.88 -1.35
N ALA A 42 -9.03 5.44 -2.54
CA ALA A 42 -10.12 5.11 -3.47
C ALA A 42 -9.96 3.69 -4.03
N ASP A 43 -8.76 3.32 -4.46
CA ASP A 43 -8.45 1.99 -4.99
C ASP A 43 -8.67 0.89 -3.93
N LEU A 44 -8.20 1.12 -2.69
CA LEU A 44 -8.45 0.21 -1.56
C LEU A 44 -9.94 0.06 -1.22
N ARG A 45 -10.76 1.11 -1.40
CA ARG A 45 -12.22 1.00 -1.23
C ARG A 45 -12.84 0.13 -2.31
N SER A 46 -12.42 0.29 -3.55
CA SER A 46 -12.90 -0.52 -4.68
C SER A 46 -12.58 -1.99 -4.49
N LEU A 47 -11.34 -2.30 -4.10
CA LEU A 47 -10.92 -3.67 -3.77
C LEU A 47 -11.71 -4.24 -2.58
N ALA A 48 -11.91 -3.46 -1.53
CA ALA A 48 -12.68 -3.87 -0.36
C ALA A 48 -14.12 -4.23 -0.74
N THR A 49 -14.78 -3.43 -1.58
CA THR A 49 -16.14 -3.71 -2.06
C THR A 49 -16.19 -5.02 -2.84
N ALA A 50 -15.21 -5.28 -3.70
CA ALA A 50 -15.11 -6.52 -4.45
C ALA A 50 -14.87 -7.74 -3.54
N ILE A 51 -14.02 -7.60 -2.52
CA ILE A 51 -13.76 -8.67 -1.53
C ILE A 51 -15.01 -9.01 -0.74
N GLU A 52 -15.76 -8.02 -0.28
CA GLU A 52 -17.01 -8.25 0.46
C GLU A 52 -18.10 -8.86 -0.44
N ALA A 53 -18.23 -8.40 -1.68
CA ALA A 53 -19.17 -9.03 -2.63
C ALA A 53 -18.82 -10.50 -2.87
N TYR A 54 -17.53 -10.81 -3.09
CA TYR A 54 -17.07 -12.19 -3.20
C TYR A 54 -17.38 -13.00 -1.93
N ALA A 55 -17.17 -12.40 -0.75
CA ALA A 55 -17.37 -13.08 0.52
C ALA A 55 -18.85 -13.42 0.77
N VAL A 56 -19.76 -12.56 0.35
CA VAL A 56 -21.22 -12.82 0.42
C VAL A 56 -21.61 -14.02 -0.44
N ASP A 57 -21.13 -14.11 -1.66
CA ASP A 57 -21.49 -15.18 -2.58
C ASP A 57 -20.82 -16.52 -2.26
N ASN A 58 -19.61 -16.48 -1.69
CA ASN A 58 -18.80 -17.68 -1.47
C ASN A 58 -18.68 -18.11 0.00
N ASN A 59 -19.31 -17.39 0.95
CA ASN A 59 -19.21 -17.59 2.41
C ASN A 59 -17.77 -17.59 2.95
N ARG A 60 -16.86 -16.99 2.22
CA ARG A 60 -15.45 -16.84 2.59
C ARG A 60 -14.82 -15.68 1.83
N VAL A 61 -13.79 -15.07 2.39
CA VAL A 61 -12.98 -14.08 1.69
C VAL A 61 -12.15 -14.73 0.58
N PRO A 62 -11.74 -13.99 -0.45
CA PRO A 62 -10.81 -14.48 -1.46
C PRO A 62 -9.53 -15.00 -0.80
N ARG A 63 -8.94 -16.03 -1.39
CA ARG A 63 -7.66 -16.54 -0.88
C ARG A 63 -6.57 -15.49 -1.05
N GLU A 64 -5.68 -15.45 -0.10
CA GLU A 64 -4.40 -14.82 -0.27
C GLU A 64 -3.55 -15.71 -1.18
N TRP A 65 -2.88 -15.09 -2.12
CA TRP A 65 -1.91 -15.77 -2.91
C TRP A 65 -0.61 -15.91 -2.12
N ASN A 66 -0.27 -17.14 -1.79
CA ASN A 66 0.97 -17.50 -1.12
C ASN A 66 1.52 -18.73 -1.84
N THR A 67 2.52 -18.50 -2.67
CA THR A 67 3.07 -19.55 -3.52
C THR A 67 3.73 -20.64 -2.70
N GLY A 68 3.56 -21.85 -3.17
CA GLY A 68 4.10 -23.06 -2.55
C GLY A 68 3.14 -23.77 -1.61
N GLN A 69 1.97 -23.19 -1.30
CA GLN A 69 0.98 -23.84 -0.45
C GLN A 69 -0.10 -24.58 -1.25
N TYR A 70 -0.31 -24.19 -2.51
CA TYR A 70 -1.25 -24.88 -3.40
C TYR A 70 -0.62 -25.21 -4.75
N PRO A 71 -0.86 -26.43 -5.31
CA PRO A 71 -0.45 -26.78 -6.67
C PRO A 71 -1.12 -25.84 -7.67
N GLY A 72 -0.33 -25.19 -8.53
CA GLY A 72 -0.82 -24.27 -9.56
C GLY A 72 -0.80 -22.80 -9.18
N ASP A 73 -0.30 -22.43 -8.00
CA ASP A 73 -0.06 -21.04 -7.66
C ASP A 73 1.00 -20.46 -8.59
N PRO A 74 0.74 -19.33 -9.31
CA PRO A 74 1.74 -18.75 -10.20
C PRO A 74 2.92 -18.21 -9.41
N GLN A 75 4.06 -18.32 -10.02
CA GLN A 75 5.33 -17.82 -9.53
C GLN A 75 5.70 -16.58 -10.35
N VAL A 76 6.22 -15.55 -9.69
CA VAL A 76 6.87 -14.44 -10.38
C VAL A 76 8.37 -14.71 -10.40
N ASN A 77 8.94 -14.87 -11.60
CA ASN A 77 10.35 -15.22 -11.80
C ASN A 77 10.81 -16.51 -11.05
N GLY A 78 9.91 -17.48 -10.92
CA GLY A 78 10.23 -18.75 -10.23
C GLY A 78 10.28 -18.65 -8.71
N GLN A 79 9.89 -17.51 -8.13
CA GLN A 79 9.90 -17.28 -6.69
C GLN A 79 8.48 -17.18 -6.14
N PRO A 80 8.26 -17.66 -4.92
CA PRO A 80 6.98 -17.54 -4.24
C PRO A 80 6.62 -16.08 -3.97
N VAL A 81 5.38 -15.70 -4.31
CA VAL A 81 4.81 -14.39 -4.01
C VAL A 81 3.75 -14.57 -2.91
N SER A 82 3.77 -13.76 -1.89
CA SER A 82 2.79 -13.79 -0.82
C SER A 82 2.16 -12.41 -0.60
N GLY A 83 0.92 -12.38 -0.11
CA GLY A 83 0.27 -11.11 0.17
C GLY A 83 -0.42 -10.46 -1.01
N ILE A 84 -0.70 -11.21 -2.09
CA ILE A 84 -1.44 -10.72 -3.25
C ILE A 84 -2.88 -11.27 -3.22
N LEU A 85 -3.82 -10.42 -3.67
CA LEU A 85 -5.21 -10.83 -3.84
C LEU A 85 -5.33 -11.83 -5.00
N TRP A 86 -5.99 -12.95 -4.74
CA TRP A 86 -6.17 -14.01 -5.73
C TRP A 86 -7.01 -13.54 -6.93
N TRP A 87 -6.55 -13.88 -8.15
CA TRP A 87 -7.21 -13.51 -9.40
C TRP A 87 -8.63 -14.06 -9.57
N GLY A 88 -9.01 -15.11 -8.85
CA GLY A 88 -10.35 -15.68 -8.84
C GLY A 88 -11.48 -14.73 -8.44
N ILE A 89 -11.15 -13.53 -7.94
CA ILE A 89 -12.11 -12.44 -7.73
C ILE A 89 -12.54 -11.76 -9.05
N SER A 90 -11.83 -12.02 -10.15
CA SER A 90 -12.15 -11.50 -11.49
C SER A 90 -12.70 -12.54 -12.45
N THR A 91 -12.61 -13.84 -12.12
CA THR A 91 -13.07 -14.96 -12.96
C THR A 91 -13.52 -16.15 -12.09
N PRO A 92 -14.56 -16.91 -12.44
CA PRO A 92 -15.46 -16.74 -13.59
C PRO A 92 -16.48 -15.61 -13.40
N ILE A 93 -16.72 -15.16 -12.15
CA ILE A 93 -17.59 -14.03 -11.83
C ILE A 93 -16.69 -12.83 -11.51
N ALA A 94 -16.84 -11.76 -12.27
CA ALA A 94 -16.04 -10.56 -12.10
C ALA A 94 -16.63 -9.64 -11.03
N TYR A 95 -16.11 -9.71 -9.80
CA TYR A 95 -16.40 -8.73 -8.74
C TYR A 95 -15.60 -7.44 -8.96
N ILE A 96 -14.46 -7.54 -9.63
CA ILE A 96 -13.63 -6.42 -10.09
C ILE A 96 -12.97 -6.79 -11.41
N THR A 97 -12.82 -5.84 -12.31
CA THR A 97 -12.24 -6.07 -13.63
C THR A 97 -10.75 -6.41 -13.56
N ASN A 98 -10.01 -5.74 -12.67
CA ASN A 98 -8.58 -5.99 -12.45
C ASN A 98 -8.27 -5.91 -10.96
N PRO A 99 -7.96 -7.04 -10.31
CA PRO A 99 -7.58 -7.06 -8.89
C PRO A 99 -6.14 -6.58 -8.66
N TYR A 100 -5.30 -6.54 -9.70
CA TYR A 100 -3.89 -6.15 -9.61
C TYR A 100 -3.71 -4.66 -9.84
N ILE A 101 -4.35 -3.85 -8.98
CA ILE A 101 -4.20 -2.41 -9.03
C ILE A 101 -2.81 -2.06 -8.49
N ARG A 102 -2.06 -1.30 -9.28
CA ARG A 102 -0.69 -0.90 -8.93
C ARG A 102 -0.70 0.13 -7.81
N ASP A 103 0.08 -0.10 -6.76
CA ASP A 103 0.32 0.88 -5.71
C ASP A 103 1.20 2.02 -6.28
N PRO A 104 0.74 3.29 -6.28
CA PRO A 104 1.50 4.42 -6.80
C PRO A 104 2.75 4.78 -5.98
N PHE A 105 2.91 4.21 -4.80
CA PHE A 105 4.08 4.40 -3.94
C PHE A 105 5.13 3.31 -4.09
N GLN A 106 4.80 2.16 -4.66
CA GLN A 106 5.76 1.09 -4.91
C GLN A 106 6.82 1.52 -5.93
N ASP A 107 8.07 1.16 -5.67
CA ASP A 107 9.16 1.40 -6.60
C ASP A 107 9.07 0.41 -7.77
N LYS A 108 9.23 0.93 -8.99
CA LYS A 108 9.16 0.12 -10.21
C LYS A 108 10.44 -0.67 -10.49
N ASN A 109 11.52 -0.35 -9.79
CA ASN A 109 12.85 -0.89 -10.02
C ASN A 109 13.30 -1.92 -8.99
N LEU A 110 12.39 -2.32 -8.08
CA LEU A 110 12.72 -3.33 -7.10
C LEU A 110 12.86 -4.69 -7.79
N THR A 111 13.94 -5.39 -7.49
CA THR A 111 14.32 -6.69 -8.08
C THR A 111 14.05 -7.86 -7.15
N SER A 112 13.48 -7.61 -5.99
CA SER A 112 13.11 -8.65 -5.03
C SER A 112 11.83 -9.37 -5.49
N PRO A 113 11.75 -10.67 -5.34
CA PRO A 113 10.53 -11.43 -5.64
C PRO A 113 9.34 -11.08 -4.72
N PHE A 114 9.60 -10.33 -3.64
CA PHE A 114 8.59 -9.77 -2.73
C PHE A 114 8.16 -8.35 -3.12
N ASP A 115 8.68 -7.82 -4.22
CA ASP A 115 8.36 -6.49 -4.72
C ASP A 115 7.00 -6.51 -5.41
N GLU A 116 6.00 -6.55 -4.59
CA GLU A 116 4.63 -6.47 -5.01
C GLU A 116 4.36 -5.07 -5.54
N VAL A 117 4.26 -4.95 -6.84
CA VAL A 117 3.91 -3.69 -7.50
C VAL A 117 2.45 -3.30 -7.22
N THR A 118 1.69 -4.22 -6.60
CA THR A 118 0.27 -4.09 -6.28
C THR A 118 0.06 -3.85 -4.79
N PHE A 119 -1.16 -3.53 -4.40
CA PHE A 119 -1.55 -3.50 -2.99
C PHE A 119 -1.40 -4.88 -2.35
N THR A 120 -0.91 -4.91 -1.12
CA THR A 120 -0.84 -6.14 -0.35
C THR A 120 -2.21 -6.55 0.14
N TYR A 121 -2.46 -7.85 0.13
CA TYR A 121 -3.69 -8.46 0.65
C TYR A 121 -3.34 -9.59 1.59
N HIS A 122 -4.02 -9.64 2.73
CA HIS A 122 -3.89 -10.74 3.68
C HIS A 122 -5.27 -11.32 4.01
N ASP A 123 -5.41 -12.63 3.79
CA ASP A 123 -6.49 -13.43 4.37
C ASP A 123 -6.13 -13.71 5.84
N MET A 124 -6.61 -12.84 6.71
CA MET A 124 -6.29 -12.84 8.13
C MET A 124 -6.82 -14.08 8.84
N LYS A 125 -7.97 -14.61 8.38
CA LYS A 125 -8.57 -15.82 8.96
C LYS A 125 -7.69 -17.04 8.69
N THR A 126 -7.32 -17.26 7.43
CA THR A 126 -6.46 -18.39 7.04
C THR A 126 -5.10 -18.29 7.73
N ARG A 127 -4.49 -17.12 7.79
CA ARG A 127 -3.22 -16.93 8.51
C ARG A 127 -3.32 -17.24 10.00
N ALA A 128 -4.38 -16.78 10.66
CA ALA A 128 -4.55 -16.94 12.09
C ALA A 128 -4.96 -18.36 12.53
N VAL A 129 -5.76 -19.04 11.72
CA VAL A 129 -6.36 -20.33 12.10
C VAL A 129 -5.62 -21.50 11.49
N ASP A 130 -5.30 -21.41 10.20
CA ASP A 130 -4.78 -22.57 9.45
C ASP A 130 -3.25 -22.58 9.40
N TRP A 131 -2.61 -21.40 9.18
CA TRP A 131 -1.16 -21.34 8.95
C TRP A 131 -0.37 -21.09 10.23
N PHE A 132 -0.81 -20.18 11.06
CA PHE A 132 -0.06 -19.71 12.23
C PHE A 132 -0.93 -19.62 13.49
N PRO A 133 -1.62 -20.71 13.90
CA PRO A 133 -2.55 -20.68 15.05
C PRO A 133 -1.83 -20.38 16.37
N SER A 134 -0.58 -20.75 16.49
CA SER A 134 0.26 -20.49 17.68
C SER A 134 1.01 -19.16 17.64
N SER A 135 0.82 -18.34 16.62
CA SER A 135 1.47 -17.04 16.51
C SER A 135 0.89 -16.06 17.53
N THR A 136 1.75 -15.29 18.15
CA THR A 136 1.35 -14.18 19.04
C THR A 136 0.80 -12.98 18.27
N PHE A 137 1.02 -12.94 16.95
CA PHE A 137 0.58 -11.85 16.07
C PHE A 137 -0.71 -12.15 15.32
N TRP A 138 -0.81 -13.30 14.60
CA TRP A 138 -1.89 -13.54 13.65
C TRP A 138 -3.28 -13.69 14.29
N PRO A 139 -3.49 -14.48 15.36
CA PRO A 139 -4.79 -14.57 15.99
C PRO A 139 -5.30 -13.25 16.58
N PRO A 140 -4.51 -12.44 17.31
CA PRO A 140 -4.92 -11.10 17.71
C PRO A 140 -5.19 -10.16 16.53
N ALA A 141 -4.37 -10.25 15.48
CA ALA A 141 -4.54 -9.44 14.27
C ALA A 141 -5.86 -9.77 13.54
N TYR A 142 -6.23 -11.03 13.46
CA TYR A 142 -7.55 -11.44 12.94
C TYR A 142 -8.69 -10.84 13.78
N GLY A 143 -8.57 -10.87 15.10
CA GLY A 143 -9.53 -10.24 16.01
C GLY A 143 -9.73 -8.74 15.73
N PHE A 144 -8.62 -8.03 15.49
CA PHE A 144 -8.60 -6.59 15.25
C PHE A 144 -9.01 -6.20 13.83
N TYR A 145 -8.41 -6.80 12.81
CA TYR A 145 -8.64 -6.43 11.40
C TYR A 145 -9.87 -7.08 10.78
N GLY A 146 -10.35 -8.21 11.32
CA GLY A 146 -11.37 -9.03 10.69
C GLY A 146 -10.78 -10.04 9.71
N ALA A 147 -11.59 -10.56 8.79
CA ALA A 147 -11.21 -11.66 7.91
C ALA A 147 -10.16 -11.27 6.86
N TRP A 148 -10.04 -10.00 6.51
CA TRP A 148 -9.08 -9.54 5.50
C TRP A 148 -8.49 -8.16 5.83
N ARG A 149 -7.32 -7.89 5.24
CA ARG A 149 -6.63 -6.61 5.29
C ARG A 149 -5.96 -6.32 3.95
N LEU A 150 -6.10 -5.09 3.48
CA LEU A 150 -5.40 -4.52 2.33
C LEU A 150 -4.42 -3.44 2.79
N GLY A 151 -3.32 -3.26 2.08
CA GLY A 151 -2.32 -2.26 2.42
C GLY A 151 -1.56 -1.67 1.23
N SER A 152 -1.15 -0.43 1.39
CA SER A 152 -0.18 0.28 0.56
C SER A 152 1.04 0.60 1.42
N VAL A 153 2.21 0.61 0.82
CA VAL A 153 3.48 0.97 1.49
C VAL A 153 3.51 2.44 1.95
N GLY A 154 2.65 3.29 1.39
CA GLY A 154 2.62 4.69 1.76
C GLY A 154 3.77 5.52 1.17
N PRO A 155 3.84 6.83 1.54
CA PRO A 155 4.80 7.77 0.97
C PRO A 155 6.27 7.47 1.25
N ASP A 156 6.59 6.80 2.33
CA ASP A 156 7.96 6.40 2.69
C ASP A 156 8.48 5.22 1.87
N ARG A 157 7.60 4.56 1.08
CA ARG A 157 7.88 3.42 0.22
C ARG A 157 8.49 2.22 0.95
N ARG A 158 8.26 2.10 2.25
CA ARG A 158 8.73 0.98 3.06
C ARG A 158 7.58 0.12 3.50
N TYR A 159 7.65 -1.15 3.19
CA TYR A 159 6.69 -2.12 3.68
C TYR A 159 7.10 -2.57 5.08
N THR A 160 6.30 -2.20 6.08
CA THR A 160 6.58 -2.50 7.48
C THR A 160 5.91 -3.79 7.95
N HIS A 161 5.94 -4.86 7.13
CA HIS A 161 5.39 -6.15 7.54
C HIS A 161 6.43 -7.07 8.18
N SER A 162 7.68 -6.89 7.83
CA SER A 162 8.76 -7.71 8.37
C SER A 162 9.38 -7.01 9.57
N CYS A 163 9.17 -7.60 10.70
CA CYS A 163 9.86 -7.20 11.89
C CYS A 163 11.33 -7.54 11.82
N PRO A 164 12.21 -6.56 11.84
CA PRO A 164 12.98 -6.36 13.04
C PRO A 164 12.96 -4.89 13.45
N SER A 165 12.81 -4.69 14.75
CA SER A 165 13.02 -3.43 15.45
C SER A 165 12.07 -2.27 15.14
N ASN A 166 11.17 -2.02 16.09
CA ASN A 166 10.57 -0.71 16.40
C ASN A 166 9.78 0.05 15.32
N SER A 167 9.70 -0.39 14.09
CA SER A 167 8.76 0.16 13.13
C SER A 167 7.45 -0.60 13.25
N ALA A 168 6.68 -0.25 14.24
CA ALA A 168 5.28 -0.57 14.37
C ALA A 168 4.60 -0.54 13.00
N GLN A 169 3.51 -1.25 12.86
CA GLN A 169 2.60 -1.05 11.72
C GLN A 169 2.03 0.37 11.81
N LEU A 170 2.90 1.35 11.56
CA LEU A 170 2.54 2.76 11.66
C LEU A 170 1.52 3.08 10.58
N LEU A 171 0.50 3.77 11.00
CA LEU A 171 -0.48 4.31 10.09
C LEU A 171 0.06 5.59 9.46
N TYR A 172 -0.25 5.79 8.19
CA TYR A 172 0.04 7.05 7.51
C TYR A 172 -0.61 8.22 8.24
N ASP A 173 0.20 9.20 8.62
CA ASP A 173 -0.25 10.44 9.23
C ASP A 173 -0.29 11.56 8.18
N PRO A 174 -1.48 12.06 7.81
CA PRO A 174 -1.61 13.12 6.82
C PRO A 174 -1.02 14.46 7.26
N THR A 175 -0.75 14.65 8.56
CA THR A 175 -0.17 15.89 9.09
C THR A 175 1.33 15.98 8.80
N ASN A 176 2.02 14.84 8.63
CA ASN A 176 3.44 14.78 8.30
C ASN A 176 3.73 14.80 6.78
N GLY A 177 2.73 15.04 5.95
CA GLY A 177 2.89 15.27 4.51
C GLY A 177 3.61 14.15 3.77
N THR A 178 4.71 14.50 3.10
CA THR A 178 5.50 13.59 2.25
C THR A 178 6.44 12.67 3.02
N VAL A 179 6.64 12.88 4.31
CA VAL A 179 7.67 12.23 5.14
C VAL A 179 7.05 11.29 6.18
N SER A 180 5.73 11.08 6.15
CA SER A 180 5.06 10.19 7.11
C SER A 180 5.56 8.75 6.96
N PRO A 181 6.25 8.20 7.96
CA PRO A 181 6.59 6.79 7.97
C PRO A 181 5.33 6.01 8.31
N GLY A 182 4.63 5.48 7.34
CA GLY A 182 3.46 4.67 7.64
C GLY A 182 2.71 4.20 6.42
N ASN A 183 2.10 3.05 6.60
CA ASN A 183 1.32 2.38 5.58
C ASN A 183 -0.13 2.90 5.56
N ILE A 184 -0.78 2.78 4.43
CA ILE A 184 -2.21 3.06 4.31
C ILE A 184 -2.93 1.73 4.32
N TRP A 185 -3.70 1.46 5.37
CA TRP A 185 -4.41 0.21 5.56
C TRP A 185 -5.91 0.36 5.38
N ARG A 186 -6.51 -0.71 4.86
CA ARG A 186 -7.95 -0.93 4.91
C ARG A 186 -8.22 -2.37 5.29
N SER A 187 -9.11 -2.58 6.24
CA SER A 187 -9.50 -3.91 6.68
C SER A 187 -11.01 -4.02 6.83
N GLN A 188 -11.48 -5.22 7.09
CA GLN A 188 -12.90 -5.49 7.27
C GLN A 188 -13.50 -4.71 8.45
N LYS A 189 -12.81 -4.70 9.59
CA LYS A 189 -13.34 -4.09 10.83
C LYS A 189 -12.79 -2.70 11.09
N ASN A 190 -11.48 -2.53 10.96
CA ASN A 190 -10.77 -1.32 11.39
C ASN A 190 -9.89 -0.79 10.27
N SER A 191 -10.29 0.34 9.72
CA SER A 191 -9.50 1.08 8.70
C SER A 191 -9.07 2.42 9.28
N ASP A 192 -7.87 2.86 8.93
CA ASP A 192 -7.30 4.13 9.42
C ASP A 192 -7.21 4.21 10.97
N VAL A 193 -7.09 3.05 11.66
CA VAL A 193 -6.92 2.97 13.11
C VAL A 193 -5.59 2.31 13.43
N GLN A 194 -4.80 2.94 14.27
CA GLN A 194 -3.54 2.38 14.75
C GLN A 194 -3.84 1.12 15.58
N PRO A 195 -3.27 -0.05 15.23
CA PRO A 195 -3.48 -1.25 16.01
C PRO A 195 -2.90 -1.11 17.43
N PRO A 196 -3.54 -1.72 18.43
CA PRO A 196 -3.01 -1.72 19.79
C PRO A 196 -1.75 -2.60 19.91
N ALA A 197 -0.99 -2.42 20.98
CA ALA A 197 0.05 -3.40 21.34
C ALA A 197 -0.61 -4.77 21.63
N PRO A 198 -0.02 -5.91 21.24
CA PRO A 198 1.28 -6.06 20.58
C PRO A 198 1.24 -5.90 19.05
N LEU A 199 0.09 -5.63 18.43
CA LEU A 199 -0.05 -5.56 16.98
C LEU A 199 0.66 -4.35 16.34
N ASN A 200 0.98 -3.33 17.14
CA ASN A 200 1.73 -2.16 16.72
C ASN A 200 3.25 -2.35 16.81
N GLY A 201 3.70 -3.49 17.28
CA GLY A 201 5.09 -3.88 17.35
C GLY A 201 5.31 -5.25 16.71
N CYS A 202 6.52 -5.48 16.29
CA CYS A 202 6.96 -6.83 15.96
C CYS A 202 7.31 -7.56 17.27
N LEU A 203 6.69 -8.68 17.45
CA LEU A 203 7.15 -9.64 18.48
C LEU A 203 8.22 -10.54 17.90
#